data_3c52469975737671e105c3a9d051327f
#
_entry.id   3c52469975737671e105c3a9d051327f
#
_cell.length_a   1.000
_cell.length_b   1.000
_cell.length_c   1.000
_cell.angle_alpha   90.00
_cell.angle_beta   90.00
_cell.angle_gamma   90.00
#
_symmetry.space_group_name_H-M   'P 1'
#
loop_
_entity.id
_entity.type
_entity.pdbx_description
1 polymer ?
#
loop_
_entity_poly.entity_id
_entity_poly.type
_entity_poly.pdbx_seq_one_letter_code
_entity_poly.pdbx_strand_id
1 'polypeptide(L)'
;SGVTLRKIDSGIDSGPIVDSIKFIIKQNTTAYENYNVLMKFSKKIFIKNFRSILKGKYNLINQNLKNGTYYSKNSVVYSKLVNIKLKKHTLTNHNFIRALIFPPFQLPIVNGIAVKKSIFKKKKIILLKK
;
A
#
# COMPACT_ATOMS: atom_id res chain seq x y z
N SER A 1 5.38 -2.39 5.04
CA SER A 1 4.79 -2.92 3.81
C SER A 1 5.59 -4.13 3.32
N GLY A 2 5.05 -4.87 2.36
CA GLY A 2 5.73 -6.03 1.78
C GLY A 2 5.00 -6.60 0.58
N VAL A 3 5.66 -7.56 -0.07
CA VAL A 3 5.13 -8.35 -1.18
C VAL A 3 5.27 -9.82 -0.82
N THR A 4 4.24 -10.59 -1.07
CA THR A 4 4.21 -12.02 -0.81
C THR A 4 3.91 -12.78 -2.11
N LEU A 5 4.73 -13.77 -2.42
CA LEU A 5 4.48 -14.76 -3.46
C LEU A 5 3.87 -15.99 -2.81
N ARG A 6 2.68 -16.39 -3.24
CA ARG A 6 1.95 -17.50 -2.66
C ARG A 6 1.40 -18.45 -3.74
N LYS A 7 1.16 -19.68 -3.37
CA LYS A 7 0.42 -20.63 -4.19
C LYS A 7 -1.09 -20.28 -4.11
N ILE A 8 -1.79 -20.32 -5.22
CA ILE A 8 -3.26 -20.14 -5.24
C ILE A 8 -3.91 -21.44 -4.79
N ASP A 9 -4.89 -21.33 -3.92
CA ASP A 9 -5.81 -22.41 -3.52
C ASP A 9 -7.27 -22.02 -3.79
N SER A 10 -8.23 -22.77 -3.30
CA SER A 10 -9.66 -22.50 -3.48
C SER A 10 -10.20 -21.36 -2.62
N GLY A 11 -9.44 -20.89 -1.63
CA GLY A 11 -9.85 -19.81 -0.73
C GLY A 11 -9.40 -18.42 -1.21
N ILE A 12 -9.92 -17.38 -0.55
CA ILE A 12 -9.50 -16.00 -0.80
C ILE A 12 -8.24 -15.69 -0.02
N ASP A 13 -7.13 -15.51 -0.73
CA ASP A 13 -5.82 -15.14 -0.19
C ASP A 13 -5.26 -16.10 0.88
N SER A 14 -5.75 -17.36 0.95
CA SER A 14 -5.42 -18.35 1.97
C SER A 14 -4.24 -19.25 1.64
N GLY A 15 -3.83 -19.32 0.38
CA GLY A 15 -2.79 -20.23 -0.07
C GLY A 15 -1.43 -20.04 0.61
N PRO A 16 -0.64 -21.11 0.71
CA PRO A 16 0.65 -21.09 1.42
C PRO A 16 1.67 -20.17 0.73
N ILE A 17 2.53 -19.58 1.53
CA ILE A 17 3.55 -18.62 1.12
C ILE A 17 4.77 -19.36 0.56
N VAL A 18 5.21 -18.96 -0.63
CA VAL A 18 6.46 -19.42 -1.27
C VAL A 18 7.63 -18.53 -0.83
N ASP A 19 7.45 -17.20 -0.85
CA ASP A 19 8.49 -16.23 -0.47
C ASP A 19 7.86 -14.87 -0.13
N SER A 20 8.58 -14.03 0.61
CA SER A 20 8.13 -12.68 0.93
C SER A 20 9.29 -11.68 1.02
N ILE A 21 9.01 -10.43 0.67
CA ILE A 21 9.93 -9.29 0.83
C ILE A 21 9.23 -8.24 1.67
N LYS A 22 9.82 -7.84 2.81
CA LYS A 22 9.34 -6.76 3.67
C LYS A 22 10.20 -5.52 3.49
N PHE A 23 9.59 -4.34 3.59
CA PHE A 23 10.31 -3.07 3.57
C PHE A 23 9.59 -1.99 4.39
N ILE A 24 10.33 -0.95 4.77
CA ILE A 24 9.82 0.15 5.57
C ILE A 24 9.26 1.24 4.65
N ILE A 25 8.03 1.71 4.91
CA ILE A 25 7.44 2.87 4.26
C ILE A 25 7.98 4.13 4.97
N LYS A 26 8.65 5.00 4.22
CA LYS A 26 9.15 6.27 4.77
C LYS A 26 7.97 7.21 5.09
N GLN A 27 8.16 8.09 6.07
CA GLN A 27 7.11 8.96 6.62
C GLN A 27 6.36 9.78 5.55
N ASN A 28 7.04 10.28 4.53
CA ASN A 28 6.45 11.14 3.49
C ASN A 28 6.15 10.39 2.17
N THR A 29 6.21 9.06 2.16
CA THR A 29 5.89 8.24 0.98
C THR A 29 4.39 8.26 0.72
N THR A 30 3.95 8.63 -0.47
CA THR A 30 2.55 8.57 -0.90
C THR A 30 2.11 7.15 -1.22
N ALA A 31 0.80 6.91 -1.35
CA ALA A 31 0.29 5.61 -1.78
C ALA A 31 0.83 5.23 -3.18
N TYR A 32 0.89 6.18 -4.10
CA TYR A 32 1.43 5.95 -5.45
C TYR A 32 2.92 5.57 -5.44
N GLU A 33 3.74 6.28 -4.65
CA GLU A 33 5.16 5.95 -4.51
C GLU A 33 5.36 4.56 -3.89
N ASN A 34 4.55 4.23 -2.86
CA ASN A 34 4.56 2.90 -2.26
C ASN A 34 4.16 1.82 -3.27
N TYR A 35 3.12 2.05 -4.07
CA TYR A 35 2.70 1.15 -5.13
C TYR A 35 3.83 0.86 -6.13
N ASN A 36 4.55 1.88 -6.58
CA ASN A 36 5.67 1.70 -7.49
C ASN A 36 6.81 0.87 -6.89
N VAL A 37 7.07 1.00 -5.59
CA VAL A 37 8.02 0.16 -4.85
C VAL A 37 7.51 -1.28 -4.78
N LEU A 38 6.22 -1.49 -4.47
CA LEU A 38 5.59 -2.81 -4.45
C LEU A 38 5.72 -3.51 -5.81
N MET A 39 5.46 -2.81 -6.92
CA MET A 39 5.58 -3.38 -8.28
C MET A 39 7.01 -3.82 -8.60
N LYS A 40 8.03 -3.03 -8.19
CA LYS A 40 9.43 -3.42 -8.34
C LYS A 40 9.77 -4.71 -7.55
N PHE A 41 9.32 -4.80 -6.31
CA PHE A 41 9.56 -5.98 -5.48
C PHE A 41 8.75 -7.19 -5.93
N SER A 42 7.53 -7.00 -6.47
CA SER A 42 6.73 -8.07 -7.07
C SER A 42 7.46 -8.73 -8.24
N LYS A 43 8.00 -7.92 -9.15
CA LYS A 43 8.83 -8.41 -10.25
C LYS A 43 10.08 -9.15 -9.73
N LYS A 44 10.78 -8.56 -8.76
CA LYS A 44 12.00 -9.15 -8.18
C LYS A 44 11.74 -10.50 -7.53
N ILE A 45 10.70 -10.63 -6.69
CA ILE A 45 10.40 -11.87 -5.99
C ILE A 45 9.96 -12.97 -6.97
N PHE A 46 9.19 -12.61 -8.00
CA PHE A 46 8.78 -13.55 -9.03
C PHE A 46 9.98 -14.09 -9.82
N ILE A 47 10.85 -13.22 -10.33
CA ILE A 47 12.05 -13.63 -11.09
C ILE A 47 12.97 -14.51 -10.23
N LYS A 48 13.19 -14.15 -8.97
CA LYS A 48 14.01 -14.92 -8.03
C LYS A 48 13.52 -16.37 -7.89
N ASN A 49 12.21 -16.57 -7.84
CA ASN A 49 11.61 -17.87 -7.55
C ASN A 49 11.18 -18.65 -8.81
N PHE A 50 11.18 -18.00 -9.98
CA PHE A 50 10.60 -18.54 -11.22
C PHE A 50 11.14 -19.93 -11.59
N ARG A 51 12.46 -20.12 -11.58
CA ARG A 51 13.08 -21.41 -11.92
C ARG A 51 12.70 -22.52 -10.92
N SER A 52 12.61 -22.20 -9.65
CA SER A 52 12.22 -23.15 -8.59
C SER A 52 10.75 -23.53 -8.72
N ILE A 53 9.89 -22.59 -9.09
CA ILE A 53 8.47 -22.82 -9.35
C ILE A 53 8.29 -23.76 -10.53
N LEU A 54 8.96 -23.52 -11.66
CA LEU A 54 8.89 -24.37 -12.85
C LEU A 54 9.33 -25.81 -12.56
N LYS A 55 10.32 -25.99 -11.68
CA LYS A 55 10.84 -27.32 -11.28
C LYS A 55 10.02 -27.98 -10.16
N GLY A 56 9.01 -27.32 -9.63
CA GLY A 56 8.26 -27.78 -8.46
C GLY A 56 9.11 -27.85 -7.17
N LYS A 57 10.28 -27.19 -7.14
CA LYS A 57 11.26 -27.22 -6.02
C LYS A 57 11.23 -25.90 -5.24
N TYR A 58 10.24 -25.75 -4.36
CA TYR A 58 10.10 -24.59 -3.48
C TYR A 58 9.45 -25.00 -2.15
N ASN A 59 9.80 -24.29 -1.09
CA ASN A 59 9.21 -24.51 0.22
C ASN A 59 7.89 -23.75 0.33
N LEU A 60 6.96 -24.30 1.12
CA LEU A 60 5.66 -23.69 1.40
C LEU A 60 5.54 -23.44 2.90
N ILE A 61 5.12 -22.24 3.25
CA ILE A 61 4.85 -21.83 4.64
C ILE A 61 3.35 -21.56 4.76
N ASN A 62 2.66 -22.32 5.61
CA ASN A 62 1.23 -22.13 5.84
C ASN A 62 0.95 -20.78 6.52
N GLN A 63 -0.12 -20.12 6.09
CA GLN A 63 -0.55 -18.86 6.69
C GLN A 63 -1.36 -19.12 7.97
N ASN A 64 -1.17 -18.27 8.98
CA ASN A 64 -2.07 -18.23 10.14
C ASN A 64 -3.26 -17.34 9.83
N LEU A 65 -4.32 -17.92 9.30
CA LEU A 65 -5.54 -17.19 8.89
C LEU A 65 -6.31 -16.56 10.06
N LYS A 66 -6.08 -17.00 11.30
CA LYS A 66 -6.72 -16.40 12.48
C LYS A 66 -6.32 -14.94 12.71
N ASN A 67 -5.15 -14.53 12.24
CA ASN A 67 -4.63 -13.17 12.35
C ASN A 67 -4.89 -12.32 11.10
N GLY A 68 -5.63 -12.85 10.12
CA GLY A 68 -5.98 -12.17 8.89
C GLY A 68 -7.04 -11.08 9.12
N THR A 69 -6.92 -9.98 8.34
CA THR A 69 -7.97 -8.94 8.27
C THR A 69 -8.57 -8.95 6.88
N TYR A 70 -9.89 -8.83 6.81
CA TYR A 70 -10.61 -8.78 5.54
C TYR A 70 -11.31 -7.44 5.37
N TYR A 71 -11.10 -6.81 4.22
CA TYR A 71 -11.79 -5.58 3.83
C TYR A 71 -12.57 -5.83 2.54
N SER A 72 -13.89 -5.75 2.61
CA SER A 72 -14.73 -5.86 1.41
C SER A 72 -14.57 -4.65 0.50
N LYS A 73 -14.86 -4.80 -0.80
CA LYS A 73 -14.84 -3.71 -1.79
C LYS A 73 -15.67 -2.50 -1.34
N ASN A 74 -16.77 -2.72 -0.62
CA ASN A 74 -17.69 -1.68 -0.19
C ASN A 74 -17.34 -1.05 1.17
N SER A 75 -16.29 -1.53 1.84
CA SER A 75 -15.88 -1.00 3.15
C SER A 75 -15.30 0.41 3.07
N VAL A 76 -14.86 0.86 1.89
CA VAL A 76 -14.26 2.18 1.68
C VAL A 76 -14.91 2.90 0.50
N VAL A 77 -15.50 4.06 0.76
CA VAL A 77 -16.06 4.96 -0.25
C VAL A 77 -15.10 6.11 -0.49
N TYR A 78 -14.17 5.95 -1.43
CA TYR A 78 -13.11 6.92 -1.71
C TYR A 78 -13.62 8.32 -2.06
N SER A 79 -14.71 8.44 -2.81
CA SER A 79 -15.32 9.74 -3.16
C SER A 79 -15.69 10.60 -1.95
N LYS A 80 -16.03 9.97 -0.81
CA LYS A 80 -16.32 10.67 0.46
C LYS A 80 -15.04 11.07 1.21
N LEU A 81 -13.93 10.40 0.96
CA LEU A 81 -12.67 10.59 1.69
C LEU A 81 -11.75 11.64 1.06
N VAL A 82 -11.89 11.91 -0.25
CA VAL A 82 -10.96 12.79 -0.97
C VAL A 82 -11.08 14.26 -0.59
N ASN A 83 -12.23 14.72 -0.07
CA ASN A 83 -12.44 16.11 0.37
C ASN A 83 -12.12 16.26 1.85
N ILE A 84 -11.00 16.89 2.19
CA ILE A 84 -10.45 16.96 3.53
C ILE A 84 -10.47 18.42 4.03
N LYS A 85 -11.11 18.66 5.18
CA LYS A 85 -10.97 19.91 5.94
C LYS A 85 -9.83 19.73 6.96
N LEU A 86 -8.65 20.23 6.64
CA LEU A 86 -7.48 20.13 7.51
C LEU A 86 -7.54 21.19 8.62
N LYS A 87 -7.93 20.79 9.83
CA LYS A 87 -8.00 21.65 11.01
C LYS A 87 -6.73 21.56 11.88
N LYS A 88 -6.04 20.43 11.91
CA LYS A 88 -4.88 20.17 12.76
C LYS A 88 -3.74 19.53 11.97
N HIS A 89 -2.49 19.98 12.24
CA HIS A 89 -1.29 19.41 11.64
C HIS A 89 -0.76 18.25 12.49
N THR A 90 -1.41 17.09 12.39
CA THR A 90 -1.00 15.85 13.09
C THR A 90 -0.39 14.84 12.12
N LEU A 91 0.40 13.90 12.65
CA LEU A 91 0.95 12.80 11.86
C LEU A 91 -0.19 11.93 11.29
N THR A 92 -1.27 11.74 12.03
CA THR A 92 -2.47 11.00 11.58
C THR A 92 -3.09 11.66 10.35
N ASN A 93 -3.31 12.97 10.37
CA ASN A 93 -3.85 13.71 9.23
C ASN A 93 -2.89 13.70 8.03
N HIS A 94 -1.58 13.81 8.27
CA HIS A 94 -0.58 13.64 7.22
C HIS A 94 -0.66 12.24 6.59
N ASN A 95 -0.70 11.18 7.41
CA ASN A 95 -0.80 9.80 6.94
C ASN A 95 -2.08 9.58 6.11
N PHE A 96 -3.19 10.16 6.53
CA PHE A 96 -4.45 10.10 5.80
C PHE A 96 -4.34 10.79 4.43
N ILE A 97 -3.82 12.01 4.36
CA ILE A 97 -3.65 12.76 3.11
C ILE A 97 -2.73 11.99 2.15
N ARG A 98 -1.53 11.57 2.59
CA ARG A 98 -0.57 10.89 1.71
C ARG A 98 -1.06 9.53 1.22
N ALA A 99 -1.94 8.86 1.98
CA ALA A 99 -2.57 7.60 1.58
C ALA A 99 -3.58 7.76 0.44
N LEU A 100 -4.16 8.95 0.26
CA LEU A 100 -5.09 9.26 -0.82
C LEU A 100 -4.40 9.81 -2.08
N ILE A 101 -3.08 10.09 -2.04
CA ILE A 101 -2.34 10.57 -3.21
C ILE A 101 -1.97 9.40 -4.11
N PHE A 102 -2.74 9.22 -5.19
CA PHE A 102 -2.55 8.15 -6.16
C PHE A 102 -2.88 8.62 -7.60
N PRO A 103 -2.05 9.49 -8.20
CA PRO A 103 -2.23 9.86 -9.60
C PRO A 103 -1.98 8.66 -10.53
N PRO A 104 -2.65 8.54 -11.70
CA PRO A 104 -3.64 9.50 -12.21
C PRO A 104 -5.07 9.28 -11.68
N PHE A 105 -5.32 8.28 -10.82
CA PHE A 105 -6.67 7.89 -10.42
C PHE A 105 -7.32 8.88 -9.46
N GLN A 106 -6.58 9.37 -8.47
CA GLN A 106 -7.12 10.32 -7.49
C GLN A 106 -6.06 11.22 -6.87
N LEU A 107 -6.48 12.42 -6.49
CA LEU A 107 -5.75 13.33 -5.61
C LEU A 107 -6.69 13.82 -4.51
N PRO A 108 -6.26 13.91 -3.24
CA PRO A 108 -7.07 14.52 -2.20
C PRO A 108 -7.19 16.03 -2.41
N ILE A 109 -8.37 16.56 -2.11
CA ILE A 109 -8.66 17.99 -2.08
C ILE A 109 -8.60 18.43 -0.62
N VAL A 110 -7.55 19.16 -0.25
CA VAL A 110 -7.35 19.62 1.11
C VAL A 110 -7.64 21.11 1.17
N ASN A 111 -8.66 21.50 1.94
CA ASN A 111 -9.15 22.89 2.02
C ASN A 111 -9.39 23.51 0.64
N GLY A 112 -10.04 22.76 -0.26
CA GLY A 112 -10.36 23.20 -1.63
C GLY A 112 -9.21 23.09 -2.64
N ILE A 113 -8.05 22.60 -2.27
CA ILE A 113 -6.84 22.53 -3.13
C ILE A 113 -6.46 21.08 -3.39
N ALA A 114 -6.29 20.69 -4.67
CA ALA A 114 -5.77 19.38 -5.04
C ALA A 114 -4.28 19.24 -4.66
N VAL A 115 -3.95 18.16 -3.96
CA VAL A 115 -2.62 17.93 -3.38
C VAL A 115 -1.92 16.74 -4.02
N LYS A 116 -0.72 16.94 -4.57
CA LYS A 116 0.12 15.89 -5.16
C LYS A 116 1.21 15.35 -4.23
N LYS A 117 1.52 16.04 -3.13
CA LYS A 117 2.48 15.60 -2.12
C LYS A 117 2.11 16.18 -0.75
N SER A 118 2.29 15.37 0.29
CA SER A 118 2.19 15.81 1.68
C SER A 118 3.49 15.49 2.39
N ILE A 119 4.07 16.46 3.10
CA ILE A 119 5.32 16.35 3.85
C ILE A 119 5.04 16.73 5.29
N PHE A 120 5.43 15.87 6.23
CA PHE A 120 5.35 16.16 7.66
C PHE A 120 6.74 16.49 8.20
N LYS A 121 6.93 17.75 8.64
CA LYS A 121 8.20 18.24 9.16
C LYS A 121 7.95 19.22 10.30
N LYS A 122 8.71 19.13 11.40
CA LYS A 122 8.59 20.02 12.58
C LYS A 122 7.15 20.16 13.08
N LYS A 123 6.41 19.03 13.20
CA LYS A 123 4.99 18.98 13.60
C LYS A 123 4.04 19.79 12.71
N LYS A 124 4.42 20.09 11.47
CA LYS A 124 3.58 20.77 10.48
C LYS A 124 3.44 19.92 9.21
N ILE A 125 2.26 20.00 8.58
CA ILE A 125 1.99 19.40 7.26
C ILE A 125 2.23 20.50 6.22
N ILE A 126 3.09 20.19 5.26
CA ILE A 126 3.38 21.01 4.07
C ILE A 126 2.74 20.29 2.89
N LEU A 127 1.91 20.99 2.13
CA LEU A 127 1.18 20.46 0.98
C LEU A 127 1.76 21.04 -0.31
N LEU A 128 2.14 20.16 -1.25
CA LEU A 128 2.51 20.56 -2.59
C LEU A 128 1.27 20.41 -3.49
N LYS A 129 0.85 21.51 -4.08
CA LYS A 129 -0.32 21.61 -4.97
C LYS A 129 -0.05 20.92 -6.32
N LYS A 130 -1.13 20.58 -7.02
CA LYS A 130 -1.09 20.17 -8.43
C LYS A 130 -0.67 21.35 -9.30
#